data_4cd82bbc58dac4832e31b2f09ff2dced
#
_entry.id   4cd82bbc58dac4832e31b2f09ff2dced
#
_cell.length_a   1.000
_cell.length_b   1.000
_cell.length_c   1.000
_cell.angle_alpha   90.00
_cell.angle_beta   90.00
_cell.angle_gamma   90.00
#
_symmetry.space_group_name_H-M   'P 1'
#
loop_
_entity.id
_entity.type
_entity.pdbx_description
1 polymer ?
#
loop_
_entity_poly.entity_id
_entity_poly.type
_entity_poly.pdbx_seq_one_letter_code
_entity_poly.pdbx_strand_id
1 'polypeptide(L)'
;MITAFVMMNVERERISAIPDEILKISGVTEVYSVAGDWDIIAIVRVKEAEDLARTVTENFVKIKGIIKTKTQIAFACFSNYDLEHLFSVGMTASK
;
A
#
# COMPACT_ATOMS: atom_id res chain seq x y z
N MET A 1 -7.38 -13.27 -3.19
CA MET A 1 -6.86 -12.09 -2.44
C MET A 1 -7.10 -10.83 -3.25
N ILE A 2 -7.49 -9.79 -2.58
CA ILE A 2 -7.77 -8.51 -3.23
C ILE A 2 -6.61 -7.57 -2.94
N THR A 3 -6.09 -6.94 -4.00
CA THR A 3 -5.03 -5.96 -3.89
C THR A 3 -5.57 -4.59 -4.27
N ALA A 4 -5.27 -3.60 -3.47
CA ALA A 4 -5.69 -2.23 -3.73
C ALA A 4 -4.53 -1.28 -3.50
N PHE A 5 -4.59 -0.17 -4.21
CA PHE A 5 -3.62 0.91 -4.09
C PHE A 5 -4.35 2.11 -3.50
N VAL A 6 -3.91 2.55 -2.34
CA VAL A 6 -4.52 3.70 -1.69
C VAL A 6 -3.55 4.86 -1.81
N MET A 7 -3.91 5.83 -2.63
CA MET A 7 -3.08 7.00 -2.86
C MET A 7 -3.55 8.11 -1.94
N MET A 8 -2.60 8.84 -1.36
CA MET A 8 -2.94 9.83 -0.35
C MET A 8 -2.15 11.10 -0.54
N ASN A 9 -2.82 12.21 -0.27
CA ASN A 9 -2.15 13.48 -0.03
C ASN A 9 -2.22 13.74 1.45
N VAL A 10 -1.13 14.21 2.01
CA VAL A 10 -1.01 14.38 3.46
C VAL A 10 -0.45 15.76 3.79
N GLU A 11 -0.69 16.18 5.01
CA GLU A 11 -0.11 17.41 5.50
C GLU A 11 1.40 17.30 5.54
N ARG A 12 2.07 18.38 5.14
CA ARG A 12 3.52 18.36 4.99
C ARG A 12 4.23 17.97 6.29
N GLU A 13 3.75 18.47 7.40
CA GLU A 13 4.40 18.20 8.67
C GLU A 13 4.19 16.77 9.16
N ARG A 14 3.30 16.04 8.49
CA ARG A 14 3.02 14.65 8.86
C ARG A 14 3.61 13.64 7.90
N ILE A 15 4.24 14.10 6.83
CA ILE A 15 4.63 13.21 5.74
C ILE A 15 5.64 12.16 6.16
N SER A 16 6.48 12.45 7.14
CA SER A 16 7.48 11.47 7.58
C SER A 16 6.95 10.51 8.62
N ALA A 17 5.87 10.86 9.32
CA ALA A 17 5.31 10.00 10.36
C ALA A 17 4.22 9.07 9.83
N ILE A 18 3.46 9.52 8.85
CA ILE A 18 2.30 8.76 8.38
C ILE A 18 2.64 7.38 7.82
N PRO A 19 3.73 7.18 7.04
CA PRO A 19 4.01 5.83 6.53
C PRO A 19 4.12 4.78 7.62
N ASP A 20 4.78 5.10 8.72
CA ASP A 20 4.92 4.14 9.81
C ASP A 20 3.57 3.83 10.46
N GLU A 21 2.72 4.84 10.57
CA GLU A 21 1.39 4.64 11.14
C GLU A 21 0.52 3.78 10.25
N ILE A 22 0.62 4.00 8.93
CA ILE A 22 -0.15 3.21 7.97
C ILE A 22 0.30 1.75 7.98
N LEU A 23 1.60 1.51 8.12
CA LEU A 23 2.11 0.15 8.13
C LEU A 23 1.58 -0.68 9.29
N LYS A 24 1.08 -0.05 10.33
CA LYS A 24 0.48 -0.77 11.46
C LYS A 24 -0.94 -1.23 11.18
N ILE A 25 -1.54 -0.77 10.10
CA ILE A 25 -2.91 -1.16 9.76
C ILE A 25 -2.90 -2.57 9.16
N SER A 26 -3.77 -3.43 9.67
CA SER A 26 -3.89 -4.78 9.14
C SER A 26 -4.26 -4.74 7.67
N GLY A 27 -3.58 -5.53 6.86
CA GLY A 27 -3.82 -5.57 5.43
C GLY A 27 -2.89 -4.70 4.62
N VAL A 28 -2.24 -3.73 5.24
CA VAL A 28 -1.25 -2.91 4.54
C VAL A 28 0.05 -3.69 4.47
N THR A 29 0.54 -3.93 3.26
CA THR A 29 1.76 -4.70 3.08
C THR A 29 2.97 -3.83 2.77
N GLU A 30 2.75 -2.71 2.11
CA GLU A 30 3.85 -1.81 1.72
C GLU A 30 3.33 -0.40 1.68
N VAL A 31 4.22 0.54 1.93
CA VAL A 31 3.90 1.97 1.84
C VAL A 31 5.05 2.64 1.11
N TYR A 32 4.72 3.44 0.12
CA TYR A 32 5.71 4.17 -0.67
C TYR A 32 5.48 5.66 -0.53
N SER A 33 6.57 6.38 -0.36
CA SER A 33 6.57 7.82 -0.50
C SER A 33 6.87 8.10 -1.96
N VAL A 34 6.05 8.91 -2.60
CA VAL A 34 6.16 9.08 -4.05
C VAL A 34 6.20 10.56 -4.39
N ALA A 35 6.64 10.85 -5.60
CA ALA A 35 6.61 12.19 -6.16
C ALA A 35 5.52 12.27 -7.21
N GLY A 36 4.91 13.44 -7.37
CA GLY A 36 3.88 13.65 -8.36
C GLY A 36 2.61 14.13 -7.71
N ASP A 37 1.48 13.68 -8.25
CA ASP A 37 0.17 14.14 -7.78
C ASP A 37 -0.17 13.64 -6.38
N TRP A 38 0.43 12.55 -5.95
CA TRP A 38 0.17 11.94 -4.66
C TRP A 38 1.45 11.92 -3.84
N ASP A 39 1.28 11.94 -2.52
CA ASP A 39 2.42 11.96 -1.61
C ASP A 39 2.80 10.56 -1.14
N ILE A 40 1.81 9.72 -0.92
CA ILE A 40 2.02 8.38 -0.37
C ILE A 40 1.10 7.41 -1.09
N ILE A 41 1.62 6.21 -1.36
CA ILE A 41 0.79 5.12 -1.89
C ILE A 41 0.98 3.91 -0.99
N ALA A 42 -0.13 3.40 -0.48
CA ALA A 42 -0.12 2.18 0.33
C ALA A 42 -0.68 1.03 -0.48
N ILE A 43 -0.05 -0.12 -0.35
CA ILE A 43 -0.53 -1.35 -0.98
C ILE A 43 -1.26 -2.14 0.09
N VAL A 44 -2.53 -2.43 -0.18
CA VAL A 44 -3.39 -3.16 0.75
C VAL A 44 -3.74 -4.49 0.12
N ARG A 45 -3.54 -5.57 0.87
CA ARG A 45 -3.90 -6.91 0.40
C ARG A 45 -4.75 -7.57 1.45
N VAL A 46 -5.97 -7.92 1.09
CA VAL A 46 -6.95 -8.52 2.00
C VAL A 46 -7.67 -9.66 1.30
N LYS A 47 -8.36 -10.48 2.06
CA LYS A 47 -9.07 -11.63 1.50
C LYS A 47 -10.40 -11.25 0.89
N GLU A 48 -11.16 -10.40 1.56
CA GLU A 48 -12.52 -10.08 1.17
C GLU A 48 -12.68 -8.60 0.89
N ALA A 49 -13.64 -8.30 0.01
CA ALA A 49 -13.91 -6.91 -0.34
C ALA A 49 -14.34 -6.08 0.87
N GLU A 50 -15.08 -6.68 1.79
CA GLU A 50 -15.51 -5.94 2.98
C GLU A 50 -14.34 -5.63 3.91
N ASP A 51 -13.28 -6.45 3.88
CA ASP A 51 -12.08 -6.14 4.64
C ASP A 51 -11.40 -4.92 4.07
N LEU A 52 -11.40 -4.79 2.74
CA LEU A 52 -10.84 -3.61 2.10
C LEU A 52 -11.62 -2.36 2.49
N ALA A 53 -12.94 -2.44 2.42
CA ALA A 53 -13.78 -1.31 2.78
C ALA A 53 -13.51 -0.88 4.22
N ARG A 54 -13.42 -1.84 5.13
CA ARG A 54 -13.17 -1.55 6.54
C ARG A 54 -11.80 -0.90 6.73
N THR A 55 -10.79 -1.43 6.06
CA THR A 55 -9.44 -0.89 6.18
C THR A 55 -9.42 0.57 5.75
N VAL A 56 -10.01 0.87 4.61
CA VAL A 56 -9.98 2.23 4.08
C VAL A 56 -10.89 3.16 4.88
N THR A 57 -12.12 2.74 5.15
CA THR A 57 -13.10 3.66 5.72
C THR A 57 -12.99 3.77 7.24
N GLU A 58 -12.39 2.81 7.91
CA GLU A 58 -12.29 2.85 9.36
C GLU A 58 -10.88 3.10 9.85
N ASN A 59 -9.89 2.53 9.20
CA ASN A 59 -8.53 2.61 9.71
C ASN A 59 -7.75 3.78 9.13
N PHE A 60 -7.81 3.98 7.82
CA PHE A 60 -7.09 5.10 7.23
C PHE A 60 -7.64 6.43 7.68
N VAL A 61 -8.96 6.51 7.89
CA VAL A 61 -9.56 7.77 8.29
C VAL A 61 -9.15 8.19 9.70
N LYS A 62 -8.64 7.26 10.50
CA LYS A 62 -8.17 7.59 11.84
C LYS A 62 -6.79 8.22 11.86
N ILE A 63 -6.09 8.20 10.75
CA ILE A 63 -4.74 8.72 10.70
C ILE A 63 -4.79 10.22 10.48
N LYS A 64 -4.23 10.95 11.43
CA LYS A 64 -4.22 12.40 11.38
C LYS A 64 -3.29 12.87 10.28
N GLY A 65 -3.72 13.85 9.53
CA GLY A 65 -2.88 14.46 8.50
C GLY A 65 -3.16 13.98 7.10
N ILE A 66 -3.97 12.96 6.92
CA ILE A 66 -4.37 12.54 5.58
C ILE A 66 -5.44 13.51 5.10
N ILE A 67 -5.18 14.16 3.96
CA ILE A 67 -6.06 15.17 3.42
C ILE A 67 -7.03 14.58 2.42
N LYS A 68 -6.53 13.70 1.56
CA LYS A 68 -7.30 13.17 0.46
C LYS A 68 -6.83 11.77 0.16
N THR A 69 -7.75 10.88 -0.16
CA THR A 69 -7.39 9.52 -0.55
C THR A 69 -8.11 9.13 -1.82
N LYS A 70 -7.49 8.21 -2.54
CA LYS A 70 -8.10 7.59 -3.71
C LYS A 70 -7.71 6.13 -3.68
N THR A 71 -8.69 5.24 -3.77
CA THR A 71 -8.45 3.81 -3.74
C THR A 71 -8.71 3.23 -5.12
N GLN A 72 -7.74 2.46 -5.61
CA GLN A 72 -7.89 1.72 -6.85
C GLN A 72 -7.73 0.25 -6.56
N ILE A 73 -8.69 -0.54 -6.99
CA ILE A 73 -8.65 -1.99 -6.78
C ILE A 73 -8.10 -2.63 -8.03
N ALA A 74 -7.11 -3.51 -7.86
CA ALA A 74 -6.54 -4.22 -9.00
C ALA A 74 -7.50 -5.30 -9.47
N PHE A 75 -7.73 -5.34 -10.79
CA PHE A 75 -8.50 -6.42 -11.37
C PHE A 75 -7.67 -7.70 -11.45
N ALA A 76 -6.40 -7.55 -11.77
CA ALA A 76 -5.53 -8.69 -11.97
C ALA A 76 -4.10 -8.25 -11.73
N CYS A 77 -3.29 -9.21 -11.38
CA CYS A 77 -1.87 -8.97 -11.16
C CYS A 77 -1.10 -9.74 -12.22
N PHE A 78 -0.26 -9.04 -12.94
CA PHE A 78 0.65 -9.66 -13.90
C PHE A 78 2.05 -9.43 -13.36
N SER A 79 2.75 -10.53 -13.13
CA SER A 79 4.10 -10.43 -12.61
C SER A 79 4.97 -11.42 -13.35
N ASN A 80 6.25 -11.15 -13.35
CA ASN A 80 7.19 -12.12 -13.87
C ASN A 80 7.54 -13.04 -12.72
N TYR A 81 6.67 -14.02 -12.52
CA TYR A 81 6.79 -14.91 -11.37
C TYR A 81 8.13 -15.65 -11.37
N ASP A 82 8.56 -16.09 -12.55
CA ASP A 82 9.82 -16.81 -12.63
C ASP A 82 10.98 -15.90 -12.26
N LEU A 83 10.91 -14.64 -12.66
CA LEU A 83 11.93 -13.69 -12.31
C LEU A 83 11.96 -13.45 -10.81
N GLU A 84 10.79 -13.30 -10.20
CA GLU A 84 10.72 -13.13 -8.76
C GLU A 84 11.25 -14.34 -8.03
N HIS A 85 10.91 -15.51 -8.53
CA HIS A 85 11.40 -16.74 -7.96
C HIS A 85 12.93 -16.81 -8.08
N LEU A 86 13.44 -16.41 -9.21
CA LEU A 86 14.89 -16.38 -9.41
C LEU A 86 15.56 -15.38 -8.46
N PHE A 87 14.94 -14.27 -8.23
CA PHE A 87 15.50 -13.30 -7.29
C PHE A 87 15.52 -13.83 -5.89
N SER A 88 14.46 -14.51 -5.46
CA SER A 88 14.42 -15.04 -4.12
C SER A 88 15.36 -16.23 -3.94
N VAL A 89 15.55 -17.03 -4.98
CA VAL A 89 16.43 -18.19 -4.94
C VAL A 89 17.78 -17.88 -5.57
N GLY A 90 17.75 -17.24 -6.72
CA GLY A 90 18.94 -16.97 -7.50
C GLY A 90 19.80 -15.88 -6.90
N MET A 91 19.21 -14.92 -6.23
CA MET A 91 20.01 -13.89 -5.60
C MET A 91 20.83 -14.46 -4.47
N THR A 92 20.27 -15.42 -3.82
CA THR A 92 21.06 -16.11 -2.81
C THR A 92 22.12 -16.98 -3.46
N ALA A 93 21.95 -17.31 -4.71
CA ALA A 93 22.88 -18.17 -5.41
C ALA A 93 23.77 -17.38 -6.35
N SER A 94 23.30 -16.43 -7.03
CA SER A 94 24.06 -15.81 -8.07
C SER A 94 23.83 -14.35 -8.20
N LYS A 95 23.08 -13.94 -7.86
CA LYS A 95 22.85 -12.72 -8.35
C LYS A 95 22.79 -11.96 -8.09
#